data_c1093b7c3fec0f9763867c7be1f22464
#
_entry.id   c1093b7c3fec0f9763867c7be1f22464
#
_cell.length_a   1.000
_cell.length_b   1.000
_cell.length_c   1.000
_cell.angle_alpha   90.00
_cell.angle_beta   90.00
_cell.angle_gamma   90.00
#
_symmetry.space_group_name_H-M   'P 1'
#
loop_
_entity.id
_entity.type
_entity.pdbx_description
1 polymer ?
#
loop_
_entity_poly.entity_id
_entity_poly.type
_entity_poly.pdbx_seq_one_letter_code
_entity_poly.pdbx_strand_id
1 'polypeptide(L)'
;MKQPAPTTRRVVVVTGASAGIGAALARVFAAHGHELVLIARRENKLDALADDIAAQGRPRPLVLAIDLSQPDAGARIKAELAAHGLEPEYIVNNAGFGLVGEATQLDHTEQLAMIDLNIRSLTELSLAFADTLARLRGGLLNVSSVAGFIPGPGMAVYYASKAYVLSFSEALHHELARRGVRVSVLCPGPVPTEFQARAGIPRVPFPRTGLPRVVGSNALTCTAEEVAEAGYEGLMRGRRVVVPGVANKAVTIITRL
;
A
#
# COMPACT_ATOMS: atom_id res chain seq x y z
N MET A 1 -44.93 -7.32 -3.14
CA MET A 1 -43.67 -8.02 -3.46
C MET A 1 -42.52 -7.11 -2.99
N LYS A 2 -41.72 -7.55 -2.00
CA LYS A 2 -40.49 -6.82 -1.62
C LYS A 2 -39.49 -7.01 -2.76
N GLN A 3 -39.02 -5.92 -3.39
CA GLN A 3 -37.88 -5.97 -4.28
C GLN A 3 -36.71 -6.64 -3.55
N PRO A 4 -35.99 -7.61 -4.16
CA PRO A 4 -34.79 -8.15 -3.55
C PRO A 4 -33.82 -6.99 -3.30
N ALA A 5 -33.24 -6.94 -2.11
CA ALA A 5 -32.21 -5.94 -1.78
C ALA A 5 -31.12 -6.00 -2.86
N PRO A 6 -30.61 -4.85 -3.36
CA PRO A 6 -29.55 -4.85 -4.36
C PRO A 6 -28.38 -5.66 -3.84
N THR A 7 -27.97 -6.68 -4.61
CA THR A 7 -26.80 -7.50 -4.28
C THR A 7 -25.57 -6.62 -4.34
N THR A 8 -25.02 -6.29 -3.18
CA THR A 8 -23.80 -5.50 -3.08
C THR A 8 -22.63 -6.29 -3.68
N ARG A 9 -21.89 -5.71 -4.63
CA ARG A 9 -20.73 -6.34 -5.25
C ARG A 9 -19.50 -6.18 -4.36
N ARG A 10 -18.71 -7.24 -4.26
CA ARG A 10 -17.47 -7.24 -3.49
C ARG A 10 -16.32 -6.72 -4.33
N VAL A 11 -15.51 -5.84 -3.77
CA VAL A 11 -14.39 -5.20 -4.49
C VAL A 11 -13.11 -5.21 -3.67
N VAL A 12 -12.00 -5.02 -4.35
CA VAL A 12 -10.71 -4.69 -3.75
C VAL A 12 -10.44 -3.21 -3.96
N VAL A 13 -10.24 -2.48 -2.89
CA VAL A 13 -9.85 -1.07 -2.93
C VAL A 13 -8.33 -0.98 -2.91
N VAL A 14 -7.73 -0.38 -3.94
CA VAL A 14 -6.27 -0.21 -4.04
C VAL A 14 -5.92 1.27 -4.04
N THR A 15 -5.20 1.71 -3.01
CA THR A 15 -4.73 3.08 -2.90
C THR A 15 -3.34 3.27 -3.52
N GLY A 16 -3.06 4.47 -4.06
CA GLY A 16 -1.81 4.74 -4.77
C GLY A 16 -1.68 3.93 -6.08
N ALA A 17 -2.80 3.57 -6.70
CA ALA A 17 -2.85 2.67 -7.86
C ALA A 17 -2.31 3.28 -9.16
N SER A 18 -1.99 4.58 -9.20
CA SER A 18 -1.59 5.26 -10.43
C SER A 18 -0.20 4.92 -10.94
N ALA A 19 0.63 4.19 -10.20
CA ALA A 19 1.99 3.77 -10.60
C ALA A 19 2.59 2.71 -9.67
N GLY A 20 3.70 2.12 -10.11
CA GLY A 20 4.57 1.27 -9.30
C GLY A 20 3.88 0.07 -8.67
N ILE A 21 4.17 -0.19 -7.39
CA ILE A 21 3.64 -1.34 -6.65
C ILE A 21 2.10 -1.33 -6.62
N GLY A 22 1.46 -0.16 -6.47
CA GLY A 22 0.00 -0.07 -6.44
C GLY A 22 -0.65 -0.48 -7.76
N ALA A 23 -0.09 -0.06 -8.90
CA ALA A 23 -0.57 -0.48 -10.21
C ALA A 23 -0.34 -1.99 -10.44
N ALA A 24 0.81 -2.51 -10.02
CA ALA A 24 1.10 -3.94 -10.11
C ALA A 24 0.15 -4.77 -9.22
N LEU A 25 -0.11 -4.34 -7.97
CA LEU A 25 -1.09 -4.99 -7.09
C LEU A 25 -2.49 -4.98 -7.72
N ALA A 26 -2.92 -3.87 -8.32
CA ALA A 26 -4.21 -3.81 -9.01
C ALA A 26 -4.31 -4.86 -10.13
N ARG A 27 -3.27 -4.99 -10.97
CA ARG A 27 -3.23 -6.02 -12.03
C ARG A 27 -3.27 -7.44 -11.47
N VAL A 28 -2.52 -7.71 -10.40
CA VAL A 28 -2.49 -9.03 -9.76
C VAL A 28 -3.88 -9.39 -9.21
N PHE A 29 -4.53 -8.49 -8.46
CA PHE A 29 -5.88 -8.74 -7.97
C PHE A 29 -6.89 -8.94 -9.12
N ALA A 30 -6.81 -8.14 -10.20
CA ALA A 30 -7.66 -8.29 -11.38
C ALA A 30 -7.44 -9.64 -12.06
N ALA A 31 -6.20 -10.08 -12.22
CA ALA A 31 -5.85 -11.38 -12.81
C ALA A 31 -6.46 -12.55 -12.04
N HIS A 32 -6.59 -12.42 -10.72
CA HIS A 32 -7.25 -13.39 -9.85
C HIS A 32 -8.79 -13.26 -9.79
N GLY A 33 -9.38 -12.42 -10.64
CA GLY A 33 -10.84 -12.30 -10.80
C GLY A 33 -11.54 -11.35 -9.84
N HIS A 34 -10.80 -10.51 -9.11
CA HIS A 34 -11.40 -9.51 -8.25
C HIS A 34 -11.85 -8.27 -9.03
N GLU A 35 -13.02 -7.72 -8.70
CA GLU A 35 -13.41 -6.37 -9.11
C GLU A 35 -12.64 -5.33 -8.29
N LEU A 36 -12.29 -4.20 -8.91
CA LEU A 36 -11.40 -3.23 -8.29
C LEU A 36 -12.00 -1.83 -8.19
N VAL A 37 -11.55 -1.10 -7.17
CA VAL A 37 -11.65 0.35 -7.05
C VAL A 37 -10.24 0.90 -6.94
N LEU A 38 -9.84 1.76 -7.88
CA LEU A 38 -8.52 2.35 -7.97
C LEU A 38 -8.54 3.78 -7.43
N ILE A 39 -7.68 4.07 -6.45
CA ILE A 39 -7.64 5.37 -5.78
C ILE A 39 -6.26 6.00 -5.90
N ALA A 40 -6.18 7.21 -6.47
CA ALA A 40 -5.02 8.09 -6.45
C ALA A 40 -5.44 9.49 -6.90
N ARG A 41 -4.48 10.45 -6.95
CA ARG A 41 -4.75 11.81 -7.41
C ARG A 41 -4.77 11.96 -8.92
N ARG A 42 -4.03 11.09 -9.66
CA ARG A 42 -3.83 11.20 -11.11
C ARG A 42 -4.86 10.38 -11.85
N GLU A 43 -6.00 11.01 -12.13
CA GLU A 43 -7.15 10.36 -12.79
C GLU A 43 -6.77 9.71 -14.13
N ASN A 44 -6.08 10.45 -14.99
CA ASN A 44 -5.65 9.96 -16.31
C ASN A 44 -4.81 8.66 -16.22
N LYS A 45 -3.99 8.50 -15.21
CA LYS A 45 -3.21 7.26 -15.00
C LYS A 45 -4.05 6.12 -14.45
N LEU A 46 -5.04 6.44 -13.62
CA LEU A 46 -6.00 5.46 -13.12
C LEU A 46 -6.90 4.95 -14.26
N ASP A 47 -7.39 5.84 -15.12
CA ASP A 47 -8.19 5.47 -16.29
C ASP A 47 -7.42 4.58 -17.25
N ALA A 48 -6.18 4.96 -17.58
CA ALA A 48 -5.31 4.12 -18.40
C ALA A 48 -5.11 2.71 -17.83
N LEU A 49 -4.94 2.59 -16.50
CA LEU A 49 -4.84 1.30 -15.84
C LEU A 49 -6.18 0.54 -15.86
N ALA A 50 -7.30 1.23 -15.65
CA ALA A 50 -8.62 0.64 -15.70
C ALA A 50 -8.95 0.09 -17.09
N ASP A 51 -8.59 0.84 -18.15
CA ASP A 51 -8.77 0.43 -19.55
C ASP A 51 -7.86 -0.76 -19.92
N ASP A 52 -6.60 -0.76 -19.43
CA ASP A 52 -5.67 -1.88 -19.60
C ASP A 52 -6.20 -3.18 -18.95
N ILE A 53 -6.75 -3.08 -17.74
CA ILE A 53 -7.39 -4.22 -17.05
C ILE A 53 -8.64 -4.70 -17.81
N ALA A 54 -9.46 -3.77 -18.32
CA ALA A 54 -10.65 -4.11 -19.09
C ALA A 54 -10.29 -4.79 -20.42
N ALA A 55 -9.23 -4.34 -21.08
CA ALA A 55 -8.71 -4.93 -22.33
C ALA A 55 -8.26 -6.39 -22.15
N GLN A 56 -7.91 -6.78 -20.93
CA GLN A 56 -7.58 -8.16 -20.55
C GLN A 56 -8.82 -9.02 -20.23
N GLY A 57 -10.02 -8.54 -20.53
CA GLY A 57 -11.28 -9.25 -20.31
C GLY A 57 -11.76 -9.27 -18.85
N ARG A 58 -11.26 -8.33 -18.03
CA ARG A 58 -11.69 -8.17 -16.64
C ARG A 58 -12.69 -7.01 -16.52
N PRO A 59 -13.56 -6.99 -15.48
CA PRO A 59 -14.40 -5.83 -15.22
C PRO A 59 -13.57 -4.56 -15.12
N ARG A 60 -13.98 -3.49 -15.82
CA ARG A 60 -13.30 -2.19 -15.73
C ARG A 60 -13.39 -1.67 -14.29
N PRO A 61 -12.27 -1.39 -13.64
CA PRO A 61 -12.24 -0.84 -12.29
C PRO A 61 -13.00 0.49 -12.17
N LEU A 62 -13.62 0.74 -11.02
CA LEU A 62 -14.07 2.08 -10.65
C LEU A 62 -12.84 2.94 -10.33
N VAL A 63 -12.76 4.10 -10.95
CA VAL A 63 -11.70 5.08 -10.73
C VAL A 63 -12.19 6.18 -9.80
N LEU A 64 -11.44 6.45 -8.73
CA LEU A 64 -11.71 7.52 -7.77
C LEU A 64 -10.48 8.43 -7.65
N ALA A 65 -10.55 9.61 -8.26
CA ALA A 65 -9.51 10.64 -8.19
C ALA A 65 -9.60 11.38 -6.83
N ILE A 66 -9.02 10.77 -5.78
CA ILE A 66 -9.07 11.29 -4.41
C ILE A 66 -7.66 11.51 -3.88
N ASP A 67 -7.44 12.69 -3.27
CA ASP A 67 -6.24 12.96 -2.48
C ASP A 67 -6.44 12.45 -1.05
N LEU A 68 -5.74 11.38 -0.70
CA LEU A 68 -5.82 10.73 0.60
C LEU A 68 -5.19 11.52 1.75
N SER A 69 -4.45 12.60 1.45
CA SER A 69 -3.95 13.51 2.48
C SER A 69 -5.04 14.43 3.06
N GLN A 70 -6.19 14.51 2.39
CA GLN A 70 -7.31 15.32 2.86
C GLN A 70 -8.06 14.65 4.02
N PRO A 71 -8.53 15.42 5.02
CA PRO A 71 -9.19 14.88 6.21
C PRO A 71 -10.50 14.12 5.92
N ASP A 72 -11.19 14.46 4.82
CA ASP A 72 -12.47 13.86 4.41
C ASP A 72 -12.33 12.67 3.48
N ALA A 73 -11.10 12.27 3.11
CA ALA A 73 -10.85 11.25 2.09
C ALA A 73 -11.53 9.91 2.40
N GLY A 74 -11.45 9.44 3.65
CA GLY A 74 -12.09 8.19 4.07
C GLY A 74 -13.61 8.24 3.96
N ALA A 75 -14.22 9.36 4.35
CA ALA A 75 -15.67 9.56 4.24
C ALA A 75 -16.13 9.61 2.76
N ARG A 76 -15.37 10.27 1.90
CA ARG A 76 -15.63 10.30 0.44
C ARG A 76 -15.55 8.93 -0.18
N ILE A 77 -14.51 8.15 0.13
CA ILE A 77 -14.38 6.77 -0.37
C ILE A 77 -15.59 5.94 0.06
N LYS A 78 -16.00 6.04 1.33
CA LYS A 78 -17.15 5.31 1.84
C LYS A 78 -18.45 5.69 1.12
N ALA A 79 -18.66 6.99 0.85
CA ALA A 79 -19.81 7.49 0.12
C ALA A 79 -19.84 6.99 -1.33
N GLU A 80 -18.69 7.04 -2.03
CA GLU A 80 -18.57 6.57 -3.42
C GLU A 80 -18.83 5.05 -3.52
N LEU A 81 -18.27 4.25 -2.62
CA LEU A 81 -18.52 2.82 -2.59
C LEU A 81 -20.02 2.53 -2.39
N ALA A 82 -20.66 3.22 -1.46
CA ALA A 82 -22.09 3.07 -1.21
C ALA A 82 -22.95 3.49 -2.41
N ALA A 83 -22.63 4.60 -3.07
CA ALA A 83 -23.32 5.10 -4.25
C ALA A 83 -23.28 4.11 -5.44
N HIS A 84 -22.21 3.33 -5.54
CA HIS A 84 -22.03 2.31 -6.58
C HIS A 84 -22.47 0.90 -6.15
N GLY A 85 -23.02 0.73 -4.94
CA GLY A 85 -23.41 -0.58 -4.41
C GLY A 85 -22.22 -1.53 -4.23
N LEU A 86 -21.07 -0.99 -3.81
CA LEU A 86 -19.82 -1.73 -3.64
C LEU A 86 -19.46 -1.88 -2.17
N GLU A 87 -18.92 -3.05 -1.81
CA GLU A 87 -18.40 -3.33 -0.48
C GLU A 87 -16.95 -3.86 -0.56
N PRO A 88 -16.01 -3.26 0.19
CA PRO A 88 -14.64 -3.70 0.17
C PRO A 88 -14.47 -5.05 0.88
N GLU A 89 -14.13 -6.10 0.11
CA GLU A 89 -13.68 -7.38 0.64
C GLU A 89 -12.19 -7.34 0.99
N TYR A 90 -11.41 -6.58 0.22
CA TYR A 90 -10.01 -6.32 0.52
C TYR A 90 -9.69 -4.84 0.40
N ILE A 91 -8.79 -4.38 1.28
CA ILE A 91 -8.21 -3.04 1.20
C ILE A 91 -6.70 -3.16 1.08
N VAL A 92 -6.14 -2.50 0.09
CA VAL A 92 -4.71 -2.40 -0.17
C VAL A 92 -4.27 -0.97 0.08
N ASN A 93 -3.75 -0.70 1.26
CA ASN A 93 -3.17 0.58 1.65
C ASN A 93 -1.73 0.66 1.16
N ASN A 94 -1.57 1.10 -0.09
CA ASN A 94 -0.26 1.24 -0.74
C ASN A 94 0.16 2.70 -0.93
N ALA A 95 -0.76 3.65 -0.94
CA ALA A 95 -0.42 5.07 -1.11
C ALA A 95 0.63 5.53 -0.11
N GLY A 96 1.65 6.24 -0.59
CA GLY A 96 2.73 6.76 0.23
C GLY A 96 3.84 7.37 -0.60
N PHE A 97 4.64 8.22 0.02
CA PHE A 97 5.85 8.78 -0.57
C PHE A 97 6.97 8.93 0.47
N GLY A 98 8.16 9.27 0.02
CA GLY A 98 9.31 9.55 0.84
C GLY A 98 9.95 10.88 0.47
N LEU A 99 10.82 11.39 1.33
CA LEU A 99 11.67 12.55 1.10
C LEU A 99 13.09 12.20 1.54
N VAL A 100 14.08 12.60 0.74
CA VAL A 100 15.51 12.42 1.03
C VAL A 100 16.13 13.76 1.41
N GLY A 101 16.77 13.81 2.53
CA GLY A 101 17.45 14.99 3.09
C GLY A 101 17.45 14.96 4.61
N GLU A 102 18.23 15.82 5.22
CA GLU A 102 18.21 16.01 6.67
C GLU A 102 16.85 16.59 7.10
N ALA A 103 16.22 16.01 8.11
CA ALA A 103 14.87 16.38 8.52
C ALA A 103 14.71 17.87 8.85
N THR A 104 15.77 18.49 9.40
CA THR A 104 15.78 19.91 9.74
C THR A 104 15.95 20.83 8.53
N GLN A 105 16.30 20.31 7.36
CA GLN A 105 16.54 21.05 6.13
C GLN A 105 15.43 20.84 5.08
N LEU A 106 14.63 19.77 5.24
CA LEU A 106 13.50 19.49 4.36
C LEU A 106 12.31 20.41 4.67
N ASP A 107 11.49 20.66 3.66
CA ASP A 107 10.24 21.39 3.84
C ASP A 107 9.35 20.75 4.91
N HIS A 108 8.96 21.54 5.90
CA HIS A 108 8.19 21.07 7.05
C HIS A 108 6.77 20.60 6.64
N THR A 109 6.14 21.31 5.71
CA THR A 109 4.80 21.01 5.24
C THR A 109 4.78 19.70 4.48
N GLU A 110 5.79 19.45 3.62
CA GLU A 110 5.91 18.15 2.90
C GLU A 110 6.17 16.98 3.85
N GLN A 111 6.92 17.18 4.93
CA GLN A 111 7.13 16.13 5.93
C GLN A 111 5.85 15.79 6.70
N LEU A 112 5.03 16.79 7.05
CA LEU A 112 3.72 16.56 7.68
C LEU A 112 2.73 15.90 6.69
N ALA A 113 2.71 16.33 5.43
CA ALA A 113 1.91 15.68 4.40
C ALA A 113 2.31 14.19 4.18
N MET A 114 3.59 13.84 4.40
CA MET A 114 4.04 12.45 4.39
C MET A 114 3.44 11.67 5.57
N ILE A 115 3.37 12.25 6.77
CA ILE A 115 2.71 11.63 7.93
C ILE A 115 1.22 11.45 7.65
N ASP A 116 0.56 12.47 7.10
CA ASP A 116 -0.86 12.42 6.76
C ASP A 116 -1.16 11.28 5.77
N LEU A 117 -0.36 11.14 4.72
CA LEU A 117 -0.59 10.09 3.73
C LEU A 117 -0.15 8.71 4.23
N ASN A 118 1.10 8.58 4.73
CA ASN A 118 1.67 7.27 5.06
C ASN A 118 1.11 6.67 6.36
N ILE A 119 0.64 7.50 7.29
CA ILE A 119 0.17 7.08 8.63
C ILE A 119 -1.32 7.32 8.79
N ARG A 120 -1.76 8.60 8.84
CA ARG A 120 -3.15 8.95 9.17
C ARG A 120 -4.14 8.32 8.21
N SER A 121 -3.97 8.52 6.91
CA SER A 121 -4.86 7.98 5.87
C SER A 121 -4.92 6.43 5.90
N LEU A 122 -3.77 5.77 6.02
CA LEU A 122 -3.69 4.31 6.13
C LEU A 122 -4.42 3.80 7.39
N THR A 123 -4.22 4.46 8.52
CA THR A 123 -4.87 4.11 9.79
C THR A 123 -6.39 4.29 9.67
N GLU A 124 -6.83 5.43 9.16
CA GLU A 124 -8.24 5.75 8.95
C GLU A 124 -8.92 4.69 8.08
N LEU A 125 -8.37 4.38 6.91
CA LEU A 125 -8.96 3.37 6.02
C LEU A 125 -8.96 1.98 6.64
N SER A 126 -7.91 1.60 7.34
CA SER A 126 -7.84 0.31 8.03
C SER A 126 -8.95 0.15 9.07
N LEU A 127 -9.24 1.19 9.84
CA LEU A 127 -10.24 1.18 10.91
C LEU A 127 -11.66 1.38 10.39
N ALA A 128 -11.86 2.27 9.42
CA ALA A 128 -13.17 2.62 8.87
C ALA A 128 -13.89 1.42 8.23
N PHE A 129 -13.14 0.46 7.70
CA PHE A 129 -13.68 -0.72 7.03
C PHE A 129 -13.52 -2.03 7.82
N ALA A 130 -12.99 -2.00 9.04
CA ALA A 130 -12.74 -3.20 9.84
C ALA A 130 -13.99 -4.08 10.04
N ASP A 131 -15.16 -3.48 10.26
CA ASP A 131 -16.43 -4.22 10.41
C ASP A 131 -16.88 -4.87 9.09
N THR A 132 -16.74 -4.17 7.97
CA THR A 132 -17.06 -4.72 6.64
C THR A 132 -16.14 -5.88 6.30
N LEU A 133 -14.82 -5.72 6.52
CA LEU A 133 -13.85 -6.78 6.30
C LEU A 133 -14.14 -8.00 7.18
N ALA A 134 -14.54 -7.80 8.43
CA ALA A 134 -14.91 -8.90 9.33
C ALA A 134 -16.17 -9.64 8.84
N ARG A 135 -17.20 -8.91 8.43
CA ARG A 135 -18.46 -9.50 7.92
C ARG A 135 -18.20 -10.30 6.63
N LEU A 136 -17.34 -9.83 5.77
CA LEU A 136 -16.99 -10.48 4.49
C LEU A 136 -15.88 -11.53 4.62
N ARG A 137 -15.27 -11.67 5.80
CA ARG A 137 -14.06 -12.48 6.02
C ARG A 137 -12.93 -12.14 5.06
N GLY A 138 -12.81 -10.85 4.78
CA GLY A 138 -11.88 -10.29 3.81
C GLY A 138 -10.47 -10.10 4.36
N GLY A 139 -9.79 -9.05 3.88
CA GLY A 139 -8.43 -8.79 4.32
C GLY A 139 -7.92 -7.38 4.08
N LEU A 140 -6.82 -7.08 4.76
CA LEU A 140 -6.12 -5.81 4.74
C LEU A 140 -4.64 -6.03 4.38
N LEU A 141 -4.17 -5.42 3.31
CA LEU A 141 -2.77 -5.40 2.91
C LEU A 141 -2.22 -3.99 3.10
N ASN A 142 -1.37 -3.79 4.08
CA ASN A 142 -0.68 -2.53 4.33
C ASN A 142 0.74 -2.58 3.76
N VAL A 143 1.11 -1.59 2.95
CA VAL A 143 2.44 -1.53 2.33
C VAL A 143 3.38 -0.68 3.20
N SER A 144 4.25 -1.37 3.92
CA SER A 144 5.38 -0.78 4.65
C SER A 144 6.63 -0.74 3.74
N SER A 145 7.79 -1.11 4.26
CA SER A 145 9.10 -1.23 3.60
C SER A 145 10.07 -1.99 4.50
N VAL A 146 11.17 -2.49 3.97
CA VAL A 146 12.33 -2.89 4.78
C VAL A 146 12.86 -1.71 5.63
N ALA A 147 12.61 -0.48 5.23
CA ALA A 147 12.89 0.73 6.01
C ALA A 147 12.17 0.77 7.36
N GLY A 148 11.07 0.04 7.52
CA GLY A 148 10.34 -0.05 8.80
C GLY A 148 11.05 -0.84 9.89
N PHE A 149 12.16 -1.53 9.58
CA PHE A 149 12.90 -2.36 10.55
C PHE A 149 14.12 -1.66 11.16
N ILE A 150 14.53 -0.50 10.64
CA ILE A 150 15.73 0.22 11.06
C ILE A 150 15.50 1.73 11.04
N PRO A 151 16.27 2.53 11.81
CA PRO A 151 16.30 3.98 11.65
C PRO A 151 17.00 4.35 10.33
N GLY A 152 16.57 5.47 9.69
CA GLY A 152 17.12 5.93 8.42
C GLY A 152 17.55 7.39 8.45
N PRO A 153 18.80 7.70 8.84
CA PRO A 153 19.34 9.04 8.68
C PRO A 153 19.22 9.52 7.22
N GLY A 154 18.82 10.78 7.03
CA GLY A 154 18.53 11.34 5.70
C GLY A 154 17.16 10.98 5.11
N MET A 155 16.35 10.19 5.82
CA MET A 155 14.94 9.88 5.51
C MET A 155 14.12 9.66 6.78
N ALA A 156 14.38 10.40 7.84
CA ALA A 156 13.89 10.12 9.19
C ALA A 156 12.37 9.92 9.26
N VAL A 157 11.58 10.84 8.71
CA VAL A 157 10.10 10.75 8.74
C VAL A 157 9.59 9.57 7.93
N TYR A 158 10.20 9.27 6.77
CA TYR A 158 9.81 8.12 5.97
C TYR A 158 10.03 6.80 6.72
N TYR A 159 11.24 6.57 7.26
CA TYR A 159 11.55 5.35 8.01
C TYR A 159 10.64 5.20 9.23
N ALA A 160 10.43 6.29 9.99
CA ALA A 160 9.50 6.29 11.11
C ALA A 160 8.06 5.96 10.68
N SER A 161 7.60 6.51 9.54
CA SER A 161 6.27 6.19 9.01
C SER A 161 6.12 4.72 8.65
N LYS A 162 7.17 4.10 8.08
CA LYS A 162 7.15 2.68 7.71
C LYS A 162 7.29 1.76 8.92
N ALA A 163 8.00 2.19 9.97
CA ALA A 163 8.03 1.50 11.26
C ALA A 163 6.64 1.52 11.94
N TYR A 164 5.94 2.66 11.90
CA TYR A 164 4.55 2.74 12.35
C TYR A 164 3.67 1.74 11.61
N VAL A 165 3.69 1.74 10.27
CA VAL A 165 2.85 0.84 9.46
C VAL A 165 3.15 -0.63 9.77
N LEU A 166 4.41 -1.00 9.97
CA LEU A 166 4.82 -2.35 10.33
C LEU A 166 4.20 -2.74 11.69
N SER A 167 4.46 -1.97 12.73
CA SER A 167 3.98 -2.25 14.10
C SER A 167 2.44 -2.26 14.17
N PHE A 168 1.79 -1.26 13.58
CA PHE A 168 0.33 -1.16 13.53
C PHE A 168 -0.31 -2.38 12.85
N SER A 169 0.24 -2.80 11.71
CA SER A 169 -0.28 -3.95 10.97
C SER A 169 -0.08 -5.28 11.71
N GLU A 170 1.06 -5.45 12.40
CA GLU A 170 1.29 -6.64 13.21
C GLU A 170 0.31 -6.71 14.39
N ALA A 171 0.00 -5.58 15.04
CA ALA A 171 -1.02 -5.52 16.09
C ALA A 171 -2.42 -5.85 15.54
N LEU A 172 -2.84 -5.20 14.45
CA LEU A 172 -4.12 -5.47 13.80
C LEU A 172 -4.28 -6.92 13.32
N HIS A 173 -3.18 -7.56 12.88
CA HIS A 173 -3.19 -8.97 12.51
C HIS A 173 -3.73 -9.84 13.65
N HIS A 174 -3.26 -9.61 14.88
CA HIS A 174 -3.72 -10.36 16.05
C HIS A 174 -5.12 -9.97 16.50
N GLU A 175 -5.43 -8.67 16.50
CA GLU A 175 -6.74 -8.15 16.94
C GLU A 175 -7.87 -8.61 16.02
N LEU A 176 -7.68 -8.56 14.71
CA LEU A 176 -8.71 -8.86 13.73
C LEU A 176 -8.76 -10.35 13.31
N ALA A 177 -7.75 -11.16 13.65
CA ALA A 177 -7.74 -12.59 13.35
C ALA A 177 -8.95 -13.32 13.94
N ARG A 178 -9.35 -12.98 15.18
CA ARG A 178 -10.54 -13.56 15.84
C ARG A 178 -11.85 -13.21 15.13
N ARG A 179 -11.83 -12.12 14.34
CA ARG A 179 -12.97 -11.68 13.53
C ARG A 179 -12.94 -12.23 12.09
N GLY A 180 -11.94 -13.10 11.79
CA GLY A 180 -11.78 -13.74 10.47
C GLY A 180 -11.18 -12.84 9.40
N VAL A 181 -10.59 -11.68 9.77
CA VAL A 181 -9.91 -10.78 8.82
C VAL A 181 -8.44 -11.14 8.70
N ARG A 182 -7.97 -11.28 7.47
CA ARG A 182 -6.54 -11.46 7.17
C ARG A 182 -5.86 -10.10 7.11
N VAL A 183 -4.91 -9.83 7.97
CA VAL A 183 -4.10 -8.62 7.90
C VAL A 183 -2.66 -8.99 7.59
N SER A 184 -2.11 -8.43 6.53
CA SER A 184 -0.73 -8.62 6.10
C SER A 184 -0.02 -7.29 5.94
N VAL A 185 1.23 -7.22 6.35
CA VAL A 185 2.11 -6.10 6.04
C VAL A 185 3.14 -6.52 5.01
N LEU A 186 3.15 -5.82 3.88
CA LEU A 186 4.11 -6.01 2.79
C LEU A 186 5.29 -5.06 3.00
N CYS A 187 6.49 -5.62 3.09
CA CYS A 187 7.73 -4.89 3.38
C CYS A 187 8.71 -5.05 2.20
N PRO A 188 8.51 -4.34 1.07
CA PRO A 188 9.43 -4.42 -0.05
C PRO A 188 10.78 -3.79 0.28
N GLY A 189 11.83 -4.31 -0.37
CA GLY A 189 13.10 -3.62 -0.55
C GLY A 189 13.01 -2.52 -1.63
N PRO A 190 14.13 -2.07 -2.17
CA PRO A 190 14.14 -1.11 -3.29
C PRO A 190 13.41 -1.69 -4.52
N VAL A 191 12.47 -0.92 -5.06
CA VAL A 191 11.71 -1.27 -6.27
C VAL A 191 11.83 -0.11 -7.26
N PRO A 192 12.32 -0.30 -8.49
CA PRO A 192 12.44 0.75 -9.49
C PRO A 192 11.03 1.25 -9.90
N THR A 193 10.63 2.40 -9.37
CA THR A 193 9.33 3.02 -9.61
C THR A 193 9.46 4.54 -9.65
N GLU A 194 8.37 5.27 -9.87
CA GLU A 194 8.34 6.74 -9.75
C GLU A 194 8.64 7.24 -8.31
N PHE A 195 8.63 6.34 -7.32
CA PHE A 195 8.92 6.67 -5.92
C PHE A 195 10.29 7.33 -5.74
N GLN A 196 11.33 6.81 -6.41
CA GLN A 196 12.69 7.33 -6.30
C GLN A 196 12.75 8.79 -6.78
N ALA A 197 12.13 9.08 -7.93
CA ALA A 197 12.08 10.43 -8.48
C ALA A 197 11.29 11.38 -7.55
N ARG A 198 10.17 10.94 -7.00
CA ARG A 198 9.35 11.74 -6.06
C ARG A 198 10.06 11.97 -4.74
N ALA A 199 10.82 11.00 -4.25
CA ALA A 199 11.56 11.10 -3.00
C ALA A 199 12.83 11.97 -3.10
N GLY A 200 13.25 12.34 -4.33
CA GLY A 200 14.52 13.02 -4.55
C GLY A 200 15.73 12.10 -4.43
N ILE A 201 15.55 10.78 -4.61
CA ILE A 201 16.66 9.81 -4.59
C ILE A 201 17.47 10.00 -5.87
N PRO A 202 18.77 10.37 -5.76
CA PRO A 202 19.60 10.54 -6.95
C PRO A 202 19.73 9.21 -7.72
N ARG A 203 19.78 9.29 -9.06
CA ARG A 203 20.01 8.11 -9.92
C ARG A 203 21.42 7.55 -9.80
N VAL A 204 22.31 8.22 -9.08
CA VAL A 204 23.69 7.79 -8.80
C VAL A 204 23.77 7.28 -7.36
N PRO A 205 24.63 6.28 -7.06
CA PRO A 205 24.79 5.78 -5.70
C PRO A 205 25.11 6.91 -4.72
N PHE A 206 24.42 6.93 -3.55
CA PHE A 206 24.57 7.95 -2.52
C PHE A 206 26.04 8.23 -2.21
N PRO A 207 26.48 9.52 -2.17
CA PRO A 207 27.73 9.86 -1.53
C PRO A 207 27.66 9.47 -0.07
N ARG A 208 28.67 8.80 0.42
CA ARG A 208 29.00 8.32 1.76
C ARG A 208 28.23 8.97 2.94
N THR A 209 26.99 8.66 3.13
CA THR A 209 26.25 8.88 4.39
C THR A 209 26.13 7.51 5.04
N GLY A 210 27.02 7.16 5.96
CA GLY A 210 26.99 6.03 6.93
C GLY A 210 26.02 4.83 6.81
N LEU A 211 25.17 4.79 5.79
CA LEU A 211 24.26 3.68 5.50
C LEU A 211 25.06 2.48 4.95
N PRO A 212 24.81 1.26 5.42
CA PRO A 212 25.45 0.07 4.88
C PRO A 212 25.26 0.02 3.37
N ARG A 213 26.32 -0.31 2.63
CA ARG A 213 26.35 -0.50 1.15
C ARG A 213 25.31 -1.48 0.60
N VAL A 214 24.50 -2.07 1.46
CA VAL A 214 23.47 -3.07 1.15
C VAL A 214 22.28 -2.47 0.41
N VAL A 215 21.97 -1.18 0.59
CA VAL A 215 20.74 -0.55 0.06
C VAL A 215 20.78 -0.27 -1.46
N GLY A 216 21.90 -0.48 -2.13
CA GLY A 216 22.06 -0.25 -3.57
C GLY A 216 22.50 -1.47 -4.38
N SER A 217 22.48 -2.68 -3.81
CA SER A 217 22.87 -3.89 -4.54
C SER A 217 21.69 -4.43 -5.37
N ASN A 218 21.95 -4.85 -6.63
CA ASN A 218 20.97 -5.51 -7.49
C ASN A 218 20.30 -6.73 -6.81
N ALA A 219 20.95 -7.35 -5.84
CA ALA A 219 20.44 -8.49 -5.07
C ALA A 219 19.24 -8.17 -4.17
N LEU A 220 19.04 -6.89 -3.79
CA LEU A 220 17.90 -6.42 -2.97
C LEU A 220 16.76 -5.87 -3.80
N THR A 221 16.97 -5.66 -5.11
CA THR A 221 15.99 -5.05 -5.99
C THR A 221 14.99 -6.12 -6.48
N CYS A 222 13.70 -5.90 -6.26
CA CYS A 222 12.62 -6.67 -6.86
C CYS A 222 11.87 -5.81 -7.87
N THR A 223 11.17 -6.44 -8.84
CA THR A 223 10.23 -5.71 -9.70
C THR A 223 8.94 -5.40 -8.94
N ALA A 224 8.14 -4.47 -9.44
CA ALA A 224 6.85 -4.15 -8.85
C ALA A 224 5.88 -5.36 -8.93
N GLU A 225 5.99 -6.14 -10.00
CA GLU A 225 5.22 -7.35 -10.24
C GLU A 225 5.57 -8.44 -9.23
N GLU A 226 6.85 -8.74 -9.01
CA GLU A 226 7.30 -9.72 -8.01
C GLU A 226 6.84 -9.33 -6.59
N VAL A 227 6.89 -8.03 -6.27
CA VAL A 227 6.42 -7.51 -4.99
C VAL A 227 4.90 -7.65 -4.86
N ALA A 228 4.16 -7.38 -5.93
CA ALA A 228 2.72 -7.48 -5.95
C ALA A 228 2.24 -8.93 -5.79
N GLU A 229 2.84 -9.87 -6.51
CA GLU A 229 2.55 -11.30 -6.39
C GLU A 229 2.82 -11.81 -4.97
N ALA A 230 3.99 -11.49 -4.42
CA ALA A 230 4.31 -11.86 -3.04
C ALA A 230 3.33 -11.27 -2.02
N GLY A 231 2.88 -10.01 -2.24
CA GLY A 231 1.89 -9.33 -1.40
C GLY A 231 0.53 -10.02 -1.45
N TYR A 232 0.04 -10.32 -2.65
CA TYR A 232 -1.21 -11.04 -2.87
C TYR A 232 -1.19 -12.42 -2.21
N GLU A 233 -0.20 -13.25 -2.55
CA GLU A 233 -0.06 -14.57 -1.96
C GLU A 233 0.06 -14.54 -0.43
N GLY A 234 0.82 -13.59 0.10
CA GLY A 234 0.98 -13.40 1.53
C GLY A 234 -0.35 -13.12 2.22
N LEU A 235 -1.15 -12.20 1.66
CA LEU A 235 -2.49 -11.87 2.15
C LEU A 235 -3.42 -13.07 2.08
N MET A 236 -3.46 -13.77 0.93
CA MET A 236 -4.35 -14.92 0.74
C MET A 236 -4.01 -16.06 1.71
N ARG A 237 -2.74 -16.25 2.03
CA ARG A 237 -2.26 -17.24 3.02
C ARG A 237 -2.31 -16.75 4.46
N GLY A 238 -2.78 -15.52 4.73
CA GLY A 238 -2.84 -14.92 6.07
C GLY A 238 -1.47 -14.72 6.73
N ARG A 239 -0.42 -14.49 5.94
CA ARG A 239 0.92 -14.21 6.49
C ARG A 239 0.94 -12.82 7.12
N ARG A 240 1.41 -12.73 8.37
CA ARG A 240 1.51 -11.45 9.09
C ARG A 240 2.46 -10.46 8.40
N VAL A 241 3.69 -10.91 8.13
CA VAL A 241 4.74 -10.08 7.48
C VAL A 241 5.19 -10.75 6.19
N VAL A 242 5.21 -9.98 5.11
CA VAL A 242 5.64 -10.42 3.78
C VAL A 242 6.83 -9.57 3.35
N VAL A 243 8.00 -10.18 3.22
CA VAL A 243 9.22 -9.52 2.73
C VAL A 243 9.60 -10.19 1.41
N PRO A 244 9.41 -9.52 0.26
CA PRO A 244 9.83 -10.05 -1.05
C PRO A 244 11.36 -10.08 -1.17
N GLY A 245 11.89 -11.14 -1.82
CA GLY A 245 13.32 -11.32 -2.03
C GLY A 245 14.06 -11.95 -0.82
N VAL A 246 14.92 -12.91 -1.12
CA VAL A 246 15.66 -13.65 -0.07
C VAL A 246 16.63 -12.74 0.68
N ALA A 247 17.35 -11.87 -0.04
CA ALA A 247 18.29 -10.94 0.56
C ALA A 247 17.60 -9.92 1.48
N ASN A 248 16.41 -9.42 1.09
CA ASN A 248 15.62 -8.53 1.93
C ASN A 248 15.17 -9.24 3.23
N LYS A 249 14.78 -10.52 3.16
CA LYS A 249 14.44 -11.31 4.36
C LYS A 249 15.61 -11.43 5.31
N ALA A 250 16.80 -11.73 4.79
CA ALA A 250 18.02 -11.85 5.62
C ALA A 250 18.30 -10.54 6.38
N VAL A 251 18.21 -9.39 5.70
CA VAL A 251 18.40 -8.07 6.32
C VAL A 251 17.39 -7.87 7.46
N THR A 252 16.10 -8.15 7.24
CA THR A 252 15.07 -7.92 8.26
C THR A 252 15.17 -8.85 9.47
N ILE A 253 15.75 -10.04 9.33
CA ILE A 253 16.00 -10.95 10.46
C ILE A 253 17.15 -10.41 11.30
N ILE A 254 18.26 -10.02 10.68
CA ILE A 254 19.44 -9.49 11.38
C ILE A 254 19.11 -8.21 12.18
N THR A 255 18.21 -7.38 11.68
CA THR A 255 17.86 -6.12 12.35
C THR A 255 16.83 -6.28 13.49
N ARG A 256 16.26 -7.47 13.68
CA ARG A 256 15.37 -7.81 14.80
C ARG A 256 16.08 -8.54 15.98
N LEU A 257 17.36 -8.91 15.79
CA LEU A 257 18.21 -9.47 16.83
C LEU A 257 18.96 -8.38 17.56
#